data_6012fa91d0722205fd478fc31318196a
#
_entry.id   6012fa91d0722205fd478fc31318196a
#
_cell.length_a   1.000
_cell.length_b   1.000
_cell.length_c   1.000
_cell.angle_alpha   90.00
_cell.angle_beta   90.00
_cell.angle_gamma   90.00
#
_symmetry.space_group_name_H-M   'P 1'
#
loop_
_entity.id
_entity.type
_entity.pdbx_description
1 polymer ?
#
loop_
_entity_poly.entity_id
_entity_poly.type
_entity_poly.pdbx_seq_one_letter_code
_entity_poly.pdbx_strand_id
1 'polypeptide(L)'
;MADPVFTASYTGVNGGLVLCVADDQGMHSSQNEQDSRHYAKASKILMLEPSDSGECKEFTKTAYELSEKYDTPVFLRLSTRVSHSQSLVEEEEKQEVALKDYEKNPQKYVMMPGNAIKRHVVVEDRINALKEMAETSPLNRVEENGSKIGIIAGGIAYMYAKEALGDKADYLKIGIVY
;
A
#
# COMPACT_ATOMS: atom_id res chain seq x y z
N MET A 1 10.88 -15.02 -2.34
CA MET A 1 10.44 -13.75 -2.98
C MET A 1 11.08 -12.48 -2.40
N ALA A 2 11.79 -12.52 -1.27
CA ALA A 2 12.33 -11.30 -0.66
C ALA A 2 13.33 -10.56 -1.58
N ASP A 3 14.33 -11.24 -2.11
CA ASP A 3 15.39 -10.62 -2.90
C ASP A 3 14.90 -9.83 -4.13
N PRO A 4 13.99 -10.34 -4.99
CA PRO A 4 13.43 -9.53 -6.07
C PRO A 4 12.69 -8.28 -5.60
N VAL A 5 11.97 -8.34 -4.47
CA VAL A 5 11.23 -7.21 -3.92
C VAL A 5 12.19 -6.12 -3.42
N PHE A 6 13.23 -6.51 -2.68
CA PHE A 6 14.25 -5.58 -2.21
C PHE A 6 14.98 -4.91 -3.37
N THR A 7 15.33 -5.69 -4.40
CA THR A 7 15.97 -5.15 -5.62
C THR A 7 15.04 -4.21 -6.38
N ALA A 8 13.74 -4.55 -6.52
CA ALA A 8 12.76 -3.69 -7.18
C ALA A 8 12.58 -2.34 -6.47
N SER A 9 12.68 -2.31 -5.15
CA SER A 9 12.66 -1.05 -4.38
C SER A 9 13.80 -0.12 -4.80
N TYR A 10 14.99 -0.65 -5.03
CA TYR A 10 16.16 0.14 -5.48
C TYR A 10 16.07 0.51 -6.94
N THR A 11 15.66 -0.43 -7.80
CA THR A 11 15.52 -0.21 -9.25
C THR A 11 14.46 0.84 -9.55
N GLY A 12 13.37 0.83 -8.78
CA GLY A 12 12.19 1.64 -9.09
C GLY A 12 11.39 1.07 -10.26
N VAL A 13 10.55 1.89 -10.84
CA VAL A 13 9.61 1.49 -11.90
C VAL A 13 9.73 2.43 -13.11
N ASN A 14 9.18 2.01 -14.25
CA ASN A 14 8.89 2.89 -15.38
C ASN A 14 7.38 2.99 -15.62
N GLY A 15 6.71 1.86 -15.67
CA GLY A 15 5.26 1.77 -15.49
C GLY A 15 4.94 1.32 -14.05
N GLY A 16 3.78 1.64 -13.54
CA GLY A 16 3.39 1.32 -12.17
C GLY A 16 3.45 -0.19 -11.88
N LEU A 17 3.94 -0.55 -10.70
CA LEU A 17 4.04 -1.93 -10.21
C LEU A 17 3.32 -2.06 -8.88
N VAL A 18 2.24 -2.83 -8.86
CA VAL A 18 1.47 -3.14 -7.65
C VAL A 18 1.63 -4.61 -7.31
N LEU A 19 2.02 -4.88 -6.07
CA LEU A 19 2.21 -6.21 -5.52
C LEU A 19 1.05 -6.52 -4.57
N CYS A 20 0.08 -7.32 -5.03
CA CYS A 20 -0.98 -7.82 -4.16
C CYS A 20 -0.42 -8.90 -3.26
N VAL A 21 -0.50 -8.69 -1.94
CA VAL A 21 -0.07 -9.64 -0.92
C VAL A 21 -1.26 -10.02 -0.05
N ALA A 22 -1.53 -11.31 0.06
CA ALA A 22 -2.62 -11.83 0.87
C ALA A 22 -2.06 -12.43 2.15
N ASP A 23 -2.29 -11.71 3.25
CA ASP A 23 -1.88 -12.15 4.57
C ASP A 23 -2.99 -12.96 5.25
N ASP A 24 -2.61 -13.92 6.06
CA ASP A 24 -3.53 -14.75 6.83
C ASP A 24 -3.23 -14.63 8.33
N GLN A 25 -3.70 -13.52 8.90
CA GLN A 25 -3.62 -13.30 10.33
C GLN A 25 -4.52 -14.32 11.07
N GLY A 26 -3.95 -14.97 12.07
CA GLY A 26 -4.65 -16.00 12.85
C GLY A 26 -4.74 -17.36 12.14
N MET A 27 -4.02 -17.55 11.05
CA MET A 27 -3.84 -18.87 10.41
C MET A 27 -5.16 -19.55 10.03
N HIS A 28 -6.06 -18.82 9.36
CA HIS A 28 -7.37 -19.36 8.96
C HIS A 28 -7.27 -20.46 7.90
N SER A 29 -6.30 -20.36 7.01
CA SER A 29 -6.04 -21.36 5.95
C SER A 29 -4.57 -21.64 5.70
N SER A 30 -3.68 -20.85 6.28
CA SER A 30 -2.22 -21.00 6.15
C SER A 30 -1.63 -21.85 7.27
N GLN A 31 -0.44 -22.40 7.04
CA GLN A 31 0.29 -23.20 8.04
C GLN A 31 0.98 -22.36 9.11
N ASN A 32 1.06 -21.05 8.91
CA ASN A 32 1.67 -20.08 9.80
C ASN A 32 1.00 -18.71 9.65
N GLU A 33 1.15 -17.88 10.66
CA GLU A 33 0.73 -16.49 10.58
C GLU A 33 1.60 -15.70 9.59
N GLN A 34 0.98 -14.82 8.82
CA GLN A 34 1.65 -14.02 7.80
C GLN A 34 1.34 -12.54 8.01
N ASP A 35 2.41 -11.74 8.06
CA ASP A 35 2.32 -10.28 8.17
C ASP A 35 3.33 -9.61 7.23
N SER A 36 2.88 -9.25 6.05
CA SER A 36 3.71 -8.63 5.02
C SER A 36 4.10 -7.18 5.34
N ARG A 37 3.57 -6.56 6.41
CA ARG A 37 3.99 -5.21 6.84
C ARG A 37 5.47 -5.16 7.19
N HIS A 38 6.00 -6.25 7.74
CA HIS A 38 7.43 -6.38 8.01
C HIS A 38 8.28 -6.37 6.73
N TYR A 39 7.77 -6.97 5.65
CA TYR A 39 8.43 -6.94 4.34
C TYR A 39 8.38 -5.54 3.71
N ALA A 40 7.26 -4.84 3.80
CA ALA A 40 7.13 -3.47 3.32
C ALA A 40 8.15 -2.55 4.02
N LYS A 41 8.22 -2.64 5.35
CA LYS A 41 9.17 -1.88 6.16
C LYS A 41 10.62 -2.21 5.79
N ALA A 42 10.98 -3.48 5.70
CA ALA A 42 12.33 -3.93 5.41
C ALA A 42 12.78 -3.57 3.99
N SER A 43 11.87 -3.65 3.00
CA SER A 43 12.13 -3.31 1.60
C SER A 43 11.95 -1.83 1.28
N LYS A 44 11.46 -1.01 2.23
CA LYS A 44 11.20 0.43 2.04
C LYS A 44 10.22 0.70 0.89
N ILE A 45 9.15 -0.09 0.84
CA ILE A 45 8.08 -0.02 -0.17
C ILE A 45 6.78 0.39 0.51
N LEU A 46 6.11 1.38 -0.07
CA LEU A 46 4.79 1.84 0.36
C LEU A 46 3.79 0.67 0.40
N MET A 47 2.99 0.60 1.48
CA MET A 47 1.94 -0.39 1.61
C MET A 47 0.59 0.25 1.90
N LEU A 48 -0.40 -0.11 1.09
CA LEU A 48 -1.79 0.24 1.25
C LEU A 48 -2.59 -0.93 1.79
N GLU A 49 -3.51 -0.68 2.71
CA GLU A 49 -4.36 -1.71 3.32
C GLU A 49 -5.84 -1.31 3.21
N PRO A 50 -6.56 -1.81 2.18
CA PRO A 50 -7.99 -1.57 2.05
C PRO A 50 -8.77 -2.30 3.14
N SER A 51 -9.94 -1.76 3.52
CA SER A 51 -10.82 -2.33 4.54
C SER A 51 -11.96 -3.18 3.97
N ASP A 52 -12.28 -3.01 2.69
CA ASP A 52 -13.30 -3.77 1.99
C ASP A 52 -13.01 -3.91 0.48
N SER A 53 -13.90 -4.57 -0.25
CA SER A 53 -13.75 -4.79 -1.70
C SER A 53 -13.87 -3.51 -2.52
N GLY A 54 -14.65 -2.53 -2.08
CA GLY A 54 -14.75 -1.21 -2.73
C GLY A 54 -13.43 -0.48 -2.65
N GLU A 55 -12.85 -0.43 -1.46
CA GLU A 55 -11.51 0.15 -1.28
C GLU A 55 -10.41 -0.63 -2.00
N CYS A 56 -10.54 -1.96 -2.17
CA CYS A 56 -9.60 -2.70 -3.00
C CYS A 56 -9.51 -2.14 -4.41
N LYS A 57 -10.65 -1.82 -5.04
CA LYS A 57 -10.68 -1.20 -6.36
C LYS A 57 -9.99 0.17 -6.35
N GLU A 58 -10.43 1.08 -5.45
CA GLU A 58 -9.91 2.45 -5.39
C GLU A 58 -8.41 2.49 -5.01
N PHE A 59 -8.02 1.69 -4.03
CA PHE A 59 -6.62 1.63 -3.62
C PHE A 59 -5.72 1.03 -4.69
N THR A 60 -6.23 0.11 -5.52
CA THR A 60 -5.47 -0.41 -6.67
C THR A 60 -5.18 0.69 -7.68
N LYS A 61 -6.16 1.54 -8.02
CA LYS A 61 -5.96 2.69 -8.91
C LYS A 61 -4.90 3.63 -8.33
N THR A 62 -5.10 4.04 -7.09
CA THR A 62 -4.18 4.93 -6.38
C THR A 62 -2.78 4.32 -6.24
N ALA A 63 -2.68 3.00 -6.03
CA ALA A 63 -1.39 2.31 -5.94
C ALA A 63 -0.56 2.43 -7.23
N TYR A 64 -1.20 2.32 -8.40
CA TYR A 64 -0.50 2.55 -9.67
C TYR A 64 -0.02 3.99 -9.83
N GLU A 65 -0.86 4.97 -9.48
CA GLU A 65 -0.51 6.39 -9.53
C GLU A 65 0.66 6.71 -8.59
N LEU A 66 0.60 6.21 -7.34
CA LEU A 66 1.66 6.39 -6.35
C LEU A 66 2.95 5.68 -6.77
N SER A 67 2.85 4.48 -7.35
CA SER A 67 3.99 3.73 -7.87
C SER A 67 4.76 4.54 -8.90
N GLU A 68 4.07 5.09 -9.89
CA GLU A 68 4.70 5.89 -10.95
C GLU A 68 5.23 7.23 -10.43
N LYS A 69 4.46 7.89 -9.56
CA LYS A 69 4.83 9.19 -8.98
C LYS A 69 6.09 9.13 -8.12
N TYR A 70 6.22 8.06 -7.33
CA TYR A 70 7.33 7.92 -6.38
C TYR A 70 8.42 6.94 -6.82
N ASP A 71 8.37 6.47 -8.06
CA ASP A 71 9.37 5.55 -8.63
C ASP A 71 9.61 4.31 -7.75
N THR A 72 8.54 3.65 -7.31
CA THR A 72 8.59 2.53 -6.37
C THR A 72 7.49 1.52 -6.62
N PRO A 73 7.71 0.21 -6.41
CA PRO A 73 6.60 -0.70 -6.23
C PRO A 73 5.68 -0.26 -5.08
N VAL A 74 4.43 -0.67 -5.11
CA VAL A 74 3.47 -0.47 -4.00
C VAL A 74 2.88 -1.82 -3.61
N PHE A 75 2.86 -2.13 -2.32
CA PHE A 75 2.10 -3.27 -1.81
C PHE A 75 0.62 -2.91 -1.63
N LEU A 76 -0.25 -3.78 -2.11
CA LEU A 76 -1.66 -3.80 -1.74
C LEU A 76 -1.88 -5.00 -0.83
N ARG A 77 -2.04 -4.74 0.46
CA ARG A 77 -2.17 -5.79 1.49
C ARG A 77 -3.63 -6.17 1.67
N LEU A 78 -3.93 -7.44 1.46
CA LEU A 78 -5.24 -8.01 1.65
C LEU A 78 -5.21 -8.95 2.84
N SER A 79 -6.19 -8.85 3.73
CA SER A 79 -6.41 -9.87 4.76
C SER A 79 -7.32 -10.97 4.23
N THR A 80 -7.34 -12.13 4.88
CA THR A 80 -8.24 -13.23 4.55
C THR A 80 -9.69 -12.77 4.44
N ARG A 81 -10.16 -11.95 5.38
CA ARG A 81 -11.54 -11.44 5.38
C ARG A 81 -11.84 -10.53 4.21
N VAL A 82 -10.94 -9.60 3.89
CA VAL A 82 -11.09 -8.71 2.73
C VAL A 82 -11.06 -9.51 1.43
N SER A 83 -10.17 -10.50 1.32
CA SER A 83 -10.08 -11.38 0.12
C SER A 83 -11.34 -12.20 -0.14
N HIS A 84 -12.09 -12.53 0.91
CA HIS A 84 -13.35 -13.27 0.82
C HIS A 84 -14.61 -12.37 0.84
N SER A 85 -14.45 -11.07 1.01
CA SER A 85 -15.56 -10.12 1.02
C SER A 85 -16.06 -9.83 -0.41
N GLN A 86 -17.30 -9.37 -0.49
CA GLN A 86 -17.92 -8.89 -1.72
C GLN A 86 -18.65 -7.58 -1.40
N SER A 87 -18.53 -6.61 -2.28
CA SER A 87 -19.28 -5.36 -2.21
C SER A 87 -19.65 -4.90 -3.62
N LEU A 88 -20.65 -4.03 -3.68
CA LEU A 88 -21.00 -3.36 -4.93
C LEU A 88 -19.92 -2.33 -5.23
N VAL A 89 -19.50 -2.30 -6.49
CA VAL A 89 -18.57 -1.28 -7.00
C VAL A 89 -19.15 -0.70 -8.29
N GLU A 90 -18.97 0.59 -8.50
CA GLU A 90 -19.31 1.23 -9.75
C GLU A 90 -18.29 0.86 -10.82
N GLU A 91 -18.78 0.53 -12.01
CA GLU A 91 -17.91 0.35 -13.18
C GLU A 91 -17.53 1.73 -13.72
N GLU A 92 -16.29 1.85 -14.16
CA GLU A 92 -15.76 3.06 -14.76
C GLU A 92 -15.18 2.77 -16.14
N GLU A 93 -15.22 3.77 -17.00
CA GLU A 93 -14.59 3.67 -18.33
C GLU A 93 -13.08 3.49 -18.19
N LYS A 94 -12.53 2.66 -19.06
CA LYS A 94 -11.08 2.45 -19.13
C LYS A 94 -10.37 3.76 -19.47
N GLN A 95 -9.44 4.14 -18.64
CA GLN A 95 -8.57 5.28 -18.95
C GLN A 95 -7.44 4.84 -19.88
N GLU A 96 -7.31 5.53 -21.01
CA GLU A 96 -6.20 5.33 -21.92
C GLU A 96 -4.98 6.08 -21.40
N VAL A 97 -3.89 5.35 -21.17
CA VAL A 97 -2.62 5.91 -20.71
C VAL A 97 -1.59 5.77 -21.82
N ALA A 98 -0.90 6.85 -22.12
CA ALA A 98 0.16 6.83 -23.12
C ALA A 98 1.30 5.91 -22.68
N LEU A 99 1.75 5.06 -23.62
CA LEU A 99 2.93 4.23 -23.37
C LEU A 99 4.17 5.11 -23.22
N LYS A 100 4.95 4.82 -22.17
CA LYS A 100 6.25 5.46 -21.97
C LYS A 100 7.30 4.76 -22.81
N ASP A 101 8.15 5.55 -23.45
CA ASP A 101 9.29 5.00 -24.19
C ASP A 101 10.31 4.37 -23.22
N TYR A 102 10.96 3.31 -23.70
CA TYR A 102 12.04 2.70 -22.95
C TYR A 102 13.28 3.60 -22.98
N GLU A 103 13.71 4.04 -21.81
CA GLU A 103 14.96 4.75 -21.60
C GLU A 103 16.05 3.78 -21.11
N LYS A 104 17.13 3.64 -21.86
CA LYS A 104 18.27 2.83 -21.44
C LYS A 104 19.04 3.56 -20.35
N ASN A 105 18.87 3.15 -19.10
CA ASN A 105 19.54 3.73 -17.94
C ASN A 105 20.17 2.65 -17.05
N PRO A 106 21.40 2.18 -17.38
CA PRO A 106 22.05 1.13 -16.58
C PRO A 106 22.33 1.54 -15.13
N GLN A 107 22.51 2.82 -14.86
CA GLN A 107 22.74 3.30 -13.49
C GLN A 107 21.50 3.13 -12.60
N LYS A 108 20.31 3.21 -13.19
CA LYS A 108 19.05 2.98 -12.52
C LYS A 108 18.66 1.49 -12.46
N TYR A 109 18.79 0.78 -13.58
CA TYR A 109 18.18 -0.53 -13.75
C TYR A 109 19.13 -1.71 -13.50
N VAL A 110 20.45 -1.47 -13.38
CA VAL A 110 21.43 -2.52 -13.11
C VAL A 110 21.98 -2.35 -11.70
N MET A 111 21.48 -3.18 -10.75
CA MET A 111 21.85 -3.10 -9.34
C MET A 111 23.19 -3.77 -9.04
N MET A 112 24.26 -3.25 -9.61
CA MET A 112 25.63 -3.52 -9.16
C MET A 112 25.91 -2.71 -7.88
N PRO A 113 26.82 -3.17 -6.99
CA PRO A 113 27.10 -2.49 -5.71
C PRO A 113 27.35 -0.98 -5.83
N GLY A 114 28.11 -0.54 -6.84
CA GLY A 114 28.37 0.88 -7.06
C GLY A 114 27.13 1.70 -7.45
N ASN A 115 26.15 1.10 -8.14
CA ASN A 115 24.88 1.74 -8.45
C ASN A 115 23.94 1.68 -7.24
N ALA A 116 23.89 0.54 -6.54
CA ALA A 116 23.05 0.33 -5.39
C ALA A 116 23.32 1.36 -4.26
N ILE A 117 24.60 1.70 -4.00
CA ILE A 117 24.98 2.72 -3.04
C ILE A 117 24.34 4.08 -3.37
N LYS A 118 24.34 4.47 -4.64
CA LYS A 118 23.73 5.72 -5.09
C LYS A 118 22.20 5.65 -5.02
N ARG A 119 21.62 4.51 -5.42
CA ARG A 119 20.18 4.29 -5.36
C ARG A 119 19.65 4.25 -3.93
N HIS A 120 20.47 3.85 -2.95
CA HIS A 120 20.06 3.88 -1.55
C HIS A 120 19.69 5.29 -1.08
N VAL A 121 20.41 6.32 -1.49
CA VAL A 121 20.07 7.72 -1.18
C VAL A 121 18.68 8.07 -1.73
N VAL A 122 18.41 7.70 -2.99
CA VAL A 122 17.09 7.92 -3.62
C VAL A 122 15.97 7.19 -2.88
N VAL A 123 16.24 5.98 -2.37
CA VAL A 123 15.27 5.21 -1.57
C VAL A 123 14.96 5.92 -0.24
N GLU A 124 15.97 6.46 0.45
CA GLU A 124 15.77 7.20 1.70
C GLU A 124 15.00 8.51 1.49
N ASP A 125 15.37 9.28 0.46
CA ASP A 125 14.66 10.52 0.09
C ASP A 125 13.20 10.23 -0.25
N ARG A 126 12.94 9.15 -0.97
CA ARG A 126 11.59 8.68 -1.32
C ARG A 126 10.78 8.34 -0.08
N ILE A 127 11.36 7.64 0.90
CA ILE A 127 10.66 7.31 2.15
C ILE A 127 10.26 8.59 2.89
N ASN A 128 11.10 9.60 2.91
CA ASN A 128 10.75 10.88 3.53
C ASN A 128 9.59 11.57 2.79
N ALA A 129 9.62 11.60 1.46
CA ALA A 129 8.53 12.16 0.65
C ALA A 129 7.21 11.37 0.84
N LEU A 130 7.29 10.03 0.98
CA LEU A 130 6.11 9.19 1.26
C LEU A 130 5.54 9.44 2.66
N LYS A 131 6.37 9.69 3.67
CA LYS A 131 5.90 10.10 5.01
C LYS A 131 5.13 11.41 4.96
N GLU A 132 5.67 12.43 4.30
CA GLU A 132 4.99 13.73 4.12
C GLU A 132 3.65 13.56 3.38
N MET A 133 3.63 12.75 2.32
CA MET A 133 2.40 12.44 1.59
C MET A 133 1.36 11.75 2.48
N ALA A 134 1.77 10.81 3.33
CA ALA A 134 0.87 10.05 4.20
C ALA A 134 0.14 10.93 5.23
N GLU A 135 0.77 12.03 5.70
CA GLU A 135 0.16 12.97 6.64
C GLU A 135 -1.07 13.69 6.08
N THR A 136 -1.13 13.88 4.76
CA THR A 136 -2.21 14.60 4.10
C THR A 136 -3.06 13.74 3.18
N SER A 137 -2.76 12.45 3.10
CA SER A 137 -3.43 11.52 2.19
C SER A 137 -4.86 11.22 2.63
N PRO A 138 -5.85 11.28 1.72
CA PRO A 138 -7.21 10.89 2.02
C PRO A 138 -7.37 9.37 2.28
N LEU A 139 -6.34 8.57 2.02
CA LEU A 139 -6.32 7.15 2.37
C LEU A 139 -6.27 6.94 3.89
N ASN A 140 -5.66 7.89 4.61
CA ASN A 140 -5.76 8.00 6.07
C ASN A 140 -6.82 9.04 6.38
N ARG A 141 -7.90 8.67 7.04
CA ARG A 141 -9.00 9.62 7.31
C ARG A 141 -9.42 9.63 8.77
N VAL A 142 -9.73 10.81 9.24
CA VAL A 142 -10.32 11.05 10.55
C VAL A 142 -11.83 11.15 10.40
N GLU A 143 -12.56 10.49 11.27
CA GLU A 143 -14.02 10.60 11.39
C GLU A 143 -14.35 11.05 12.81
N GLU A 144 -14.82 12.27 12.94
CA GLU A 144 -15.17 12.89 14.23
C GLU A 144 -16.68 12.82 14.47
N ASN A 145 -17.09 12.07 15.48
CA ASN A 145 -18.47 11.94 15.93
C ASN A 145 -18.69 12.68 17.27
N GLY A 146 -17.68 13.37 17.77
CA GLY A 146 -17.71 14.06 19.06
C GLY A 146 -17.68 13.13 20.27
N SER A 147 -17.10 11.96 20.11
CA SER A 147 -16.99 10.93 21.15
C SER A 147 -15.79 11.18 22.08
N LYS A 148 -15.86 10.58 23.28
CA LYS A 148 -14.71 10.48 24.19
C LYS A 148 -13.83 9.27 23.91
N ILE A 149 -14.26 8.40 22.99
CA ILE A 149 -13.55 7.18 22.60
C ILE A 149 -12.95 7.43 21.24
N GLY A 150 -11.62 7.35 21.12
CA GLY A 150 -10.90 7.38 19.86
C GLY A 150 -10.41 5.99 19.49
N ILE A 151 -10.58 5.60 18.23
CA ILE A 151 -10.14 4.30 17.67
C ILE A 151 -9.20 4.55 16.51
N ILE A 152 -8.04 3.91 16.55
CA ILE A 152 -7.10 3.86 15.42
C ILE A 152 -7.13 2.45 14.87
N ALA A 153 -7.53 2.28 13.61
CA ALA A 153 -7.64 0.97 12.98
C ALA A 153 -7.37 1.02 11.47
N GLY A 154 -6.86 -0.08 10.92
CA GLY A 154 -6.68 -0.29 9.49
C GLY A 154 -7.36 -1.56 9.01
N GLY A 155 -7.51 -1.69 7.68
CA GLY A 155 -8.09 -2.86 7.05
C GLY A 155 -9.44 -3.26 7.62
N ILE A 156 -9.70 -4.56 7.70
CA ILE A 156 -10.98 -5.10 8.18
C ILE A 156 -11.27 -4.77 9.65
N ALA A 157 -10.23 -4.51 10.47
CA ALA A 157 -10.43 -4.15 11.87
C ALA A 157 -11.19 -2.82 12.02
N TYR A 158 -10.99 -1.87 11.09
CA TYR A 158 -11.78 -0.65 11.03
C TYR A 158 -13.27 -0.97 10.81
N MET A 159 -13.61 -1.87 9.89
CA MET A 159 -15.00 -2.24 9.60
C MET A 159 -15.67 -2.88 10.84
N TYR A 160 -14.96 -3.74 11.55
CA TYR A 160 -15.49 -4.34 12.81
C TYR A 160 -15.72 -3.31 13.89
N ALA A 161 -14.80 -2.37 14.07
CA ALA A 161 -14.96 -1.30 15.05
C ALA A 161 -16.16 -0.40 14.71
N LYS A 162 -16.31 -0.09 13.42
CA LYS A 162 -17.43 0.72 12.88
C LYS A 162 -18.77 0.03 13.10
N GLU A 163 -18.85 -1.28 12.81
CA GLU A 163 -20.07 -2.08 13.02
C GLU A 163 -20.44 -2.17 14.51
N ALA A 164 -19.45 -2.34 15.37
CA ALA A 164 -19.70 -2.51 16.81
C ALA A 164 -20.09 -1.21 17.53
N LEU A 165 -19.52 -0.07 17.14
CA LEU A 165 -19.62 1.18 17.88
C LEU A 165 -20.35 2.29 17.13
N GLY A 166 -20.40 2.25 15.80
CA GLY A 166 -21.05 3.30 14.99
C GLY A 166 -20.54 4.69 15.36
N ASP A 167 -21.46 5.60 15.64
CA ASP A 167 -21.15 6.99 16.00
C ASP A 167 -20.76 7.18 17.48
N LYS A 168 -20.60 6.09 18.24
CA LYS A 168 -20.17 6.16 19.64
C LYS A 168 -18.66 6.32 19.82
N ALA A 169 -17.90 6.30 18.73
CA ALA A 169 -16.46 6.50 18.72
C ALA A 169 -16.03 7.44 17.59
N ASP A 170 -14.92 8.13 17.78
CA ASP A 170 -14.17 8.80 16.74
C ASP A 170 -13.18 7.81 16.14
N TYR A 171 -12.83 7.96 14.84
CA TYR A 171 -11.96 7.00 14.17
C TYR A 171 -10.82 7.71 13.47
N LEU A 172 -9.62 7.16 13.58
CA LEU A 172 -8.54 7.35 12.64
C LEU A 172 -8.37 6.04 11.85
N LYS A 173 -8.89 6.05 10.62
CA LYS A 173 -8.70 4.94 9.70
C LYS A 173 -7.35 5.04 9.02
N ILE A 174 -6.55 3.99 9.13
CA ILE A 174 -5.23 3.88 8.48
C ILE A 174 -5.39 3.08 7.19
N GLY A 175 -5.16 3.73 6.06
CA GLY A 175 -5.09 3.09 4.75
C GLY A 175 -3.65 2.93 4.23
N ILE A 176 -2.74 3.78 4.72
CA ILE A 176 -1.30 3.70 4.47
C ILE A 176 -0.66 3.14 5.73
N VAL A 177 -0.19 1.90 5.69
CA VAL A 177 0.36 1.21 6.88
C VAL A 177 1.88 1.18 6.92
N TYR A 178 2.53 1.58 5.83
CA TYR A 178 3.98 1.82 5.73
C TYR A 178 4.30 2.65 4.49
#